data_99269c0c62a2d3d3563aa14de3affa4e
#
_entry.id   99269c0c62a2d3d3563aa14de3affa4e
#
_cell.length_a   1.000
_cell.length_b   1.000
_cell.length_c   1.000
_cell.angle_alpha   90.00
_cell.angle_beta   90.00
_cell.angle_gamma   90.00
#
_symmetry.space_group_name_H-M   'P 1'
#
loop_
_entity.id
_entity.type
_entity.pdbx_description
1 polymer ?
#
loop_
_entity_poly.entity_id
_entity_poly.type
_entity_poly.pdbx_seq_one_letter_code
_entity_poly.pdbx_strand_id
1 'polypeptide(L)'
;AGHLKGLAEQVVQERARPEDELSALEQVPPPSRLWRLLPWIIVAVILAVFAYGFTKSPALGWNLVLDWVLINGSLSALGTLLAGAHPLTVLGAFCAAPLTSLNPTIGAGMVAGAIELSVRRPSVGDFASLRDDIVGLRGWWHNRVSRVLLVFMFSTIGSAVGTYAAGFRIVGRLVGA
;
A
#
# COMPACT_ATOMS: atom_id res chain seq x y z
N ALA A 1 -37.55 28.32 -10.66
CA ALA A 1 -37.44 28.15 -12.15
C ALA A 1 -36.03 28.50 -12.68
N GLY A 2 -35.26 29.37 -12.04
CA GLY A 2 -33.92 29.80 -12.51
C GLY A 2 -32.83 28.71 -12.41
N HIS A 3 -32.84 27.87 -11.38
CA HIS A 3 -31.83 26.82 -11.19
C HIS A 3 -31.87 25.69 -12.23
N LEU A 4 -33.07 25.32 -12.69
CA LEU A 4 -33.23 24.28 -13.74
C LEU A 4 -32.73 24.75 -15.09
N LYS A 5 -32.89 26.06 -15.38
CA LYS A 5 -32.42 26.65 -16.62
C LYS A 5 -30.90 26.69 -16.69
N GLY A 6 -30.24 27.08 -15.59
CA GLY A 6 -28.77 27.07 -15.48
C GLY A 6 -28.16 25.66 -15.56
N LEU A 7 -28.80 24.65 -14.97
CA LEU A 7 -28.37 23.26 -15.10
C LEU A 7 -28.54 22.72 -16.52
N ALA A 8 -29.63 23.06 -17.21
CA ALA A 8 -29.83 22.68 -18.59
C ALA A 8 -28.83 23.30 -19.55
N GLU A 9 -28.48 24.58 -19.32
CA GLU A 9 -27.45 25.29 -20.09
C GLU A 9 -26.05 24.71 -19.83
N GLN A 10 -25.71 24.33 -18.58
CA GLN A 10 -24.45 23.65 -18.24
C GLN A 10 -24.34 22.28 -18.91
N VAL A 11 -25.40 21.48 -18.90
CA VAL A 11 -25.41 20.15 -19.54
C VAL A 11 -25.27 20.26 -21.05
N VAL A 12 -25.88 21.28 -21.68
CA VAL A 12 -25.73 21.53 -23.12
C VAL A 12 -24.32 22.01 -23.45
N GLN A 13 -23.73 22.85 -22.60
CA GLN A 13 -22.37 23.35 -22.77
C GLN A 13 -21.30 22.26 -22.56
N GLU A 14 -21.51 21.33 -21.61
CA GLU A 14 -20.65 20.16 -21.43
C GLU A 14 -20.74 19.16 -22.60
N ARG A 15 -21.92 18.97 -23.17
CA ARG A 15 -22.11 18.15 -24.38
C ARG A 15 -21.52 18.76 -25.65
N ALA A 16 -21.34 20.07 -25.66
CA ALA A 16 -20.75 20.81 -26.77
C ALA A 16 -19.22 20.98 -26.66
N ARG A 17 -18.58 20.46 -25.58
CA ARG A 17 -17.11 20.43 -25.51
C ARG A 17 -16.58 19.48 -26.58
N PRO A 18 -15.62 19.94 -27.41
CA PRO A 18 -15.00 19.08 -28.40
C PRO A 18 -14.42 17.83 -27.70
N GLU A 19 -14.63 16.66 -28.25
CA GLU A 19 -14.10 15.38 -27.73
C GLU A 19 -12.56 15.45 -27.57
N ASP A 20 -11.89 16.28 -28.36
CA ASP A 20 -10.45 16.54 -28.28
C ASP A 20 -10.03 17.24 -26.97
N GLU A 21 -10.85 18.13 -26.39
CA GLU A 21 -10.55 18.75 -25.09
C GLU A 21 -10.73 17.76 -23.95
N LEU A 22 -11.74 16.88 -24.03
CA LEU A 22 -11.96 15.82 -23.03
C LEU A 22 -10.82 14.80 -23.08
N SER A 23 -10.41 14.39 -24.28
CA SER A 23 -9.31 13.45 -24.48
C SER A 23 -7.95 14.03 -24.02
N ALA A 24 -7.76 15.36 -24.14
CA ALA A 24 -6.56 16.04 -23.62
C ALA A 24 -6.52 16.08 -22.08
N LEU A 25 -7.69 16.17 -21.42
CA LEU A 25 -7.79 16.13 -19.96
C LEU A 25 -7.61 14.70 -19.39
N GLU A 26 -7.94 13.68 -20.17
CA GLU A 26 -7.73 12.28 -19.81
C GLU A 26 -6.28 11.81 -19.97
N GLN A 27 -5.47 12.55 -20.72
CA GLN A 27 -4.05 12.21 -20.93
C GLN A 27 -3.23 12.52 -19.67
N VAL A 28 -3.06 11.52 -18.81
CA VAL A 28 -2.07 11.58 -17.73
C VAL A 28 -0.66 11.53 -18.37
N PRO A 29 0.17 12.57 -18.23
CA PRO A 29 1.51 12.56 -18.81
C PRO A 29 2.30 11.37 -18.26
N PRO A 30 2.99 10.60 -19.11
CA PRO A 30 3.74 9.44 -18.66
C PRO A 30 4.82 9.87 -17.66
N PRO A 31 4.97 9.15 -16.53
CA PRO A 31 6.01 9.47 -15.55
C PRO A 31 7.38 9.42 -16.19
N SER A 32 8.27 10.35 -15.82
CA SER A 32 9.63 10.38 -16.36
C SER A 32 10.35 9.05 -16.12
N ARG A 33 11.31 8.71 -16.98
CA ARG A 33 12.07 7.46 -16.88
C ARG A 33 12.75 7.30 -15.52
N LEU A 34 13.20 8.40 -14.91
CA LEU A 34 13.79 8.41 -13.57
C LEU A 34 12.82 7.93 -12.50
N TRP A 35 11.58 8.40 -12.50
CA TRP A 35 10.56 7.95 -11.55
C TRP A 35 10.20 6.47 -11.69
N ARG A 36 10.32 5.90 -12.90
CA ARG A 36 10.13 4.47 -13.11
C ARG A 36 11.30 3.63 -12.61
N LEU A 37 12.52 4.15 -12.68
CA LEU A 37 13.74 3.43 -12.27
C LEU A 37 14.00 3.53 -10.78
N LEU A 38 13.58 4.61 -10.11
CA LEU A 38 13.86 4.85 -8.69
C LEU A 38 13.50 3.68 -7.77
N PRO A 39 12.31 3.06 -7.87
CA PRO A 39 11.97 1.90 -7.04
C PRO A 39 12.91 0.70 -7.26
N TRP A 40 13.32 0.46 -8.49
CA TRP A 40 14.24 -0.64 -8.83
C TRP A 40 15.66 -0.38 -8.32
N ILE A 41 16.10 0.89 -8.32
CA ILE A 41 17.38 1.29 -7.73
C ILE A 41 17.37 1.00 -6.22
N ILE A 42 16.28 1.34 -5.52
CA ILE A 42 16.15 1.05 -4.08
C ILE A 42 16.25 -0.45 -3.82
N VAL A 43 15.55 -1.27 -4.59
CA VAL A 43 15.61 -2.74 -4.48
C VAL A 43 17.04 -3.25 -4.72
N ALA A 44 17.69 -2.75 -5.78
CA ALA A 44 19.06 -3.14 -6.10
C ALA A 44 20.04 -2.79 -4.97
N VAL A 45 19.90 -1.62 -4.33
CA VAL A 45 20.70 -1.21 -3.19
C VAL A 45 20.49 -2.15 -1.99
N ILE A 46 19.25 -2.51 -1.67
CA ILE A 46 18.94 -3.43 -0.57
C ILE A 46 19.57 -4.80 -0.82
N LEU A 47 19.43 -5.34 -2.03
CA LEU A 47 20.02 -6.62 -2.39
C LEU A 47 21.54 -6.58 -2.37
N ALA A 48 22.16 -5.48 -2.83
CA ALA A 48 23.60 -5.28 -2.76
C ALA A 48 24.13 -5.24 -1.32
N VAL A 49 23.36 -4.62 -0.41
CA VAL A 49 23.67 -4.58 1.02
C VAL A 49 23.62 -5.98 1.64
N PHE A 50 22.62 -6.80 1.29
CA PHE A 50 22.58 -8.19 1.75
C PHE A 50 23.76 -9.00 1.19
N ALA A 51 24.03 -8.90 -0.10
CA ALA A 51 25.18 -9.56 -0.72
C ALA A 51 26.49 -9.16 -0.04
N TYR A 52 26.69 -7.87 0.22
CA TYR A 52 27.86 -7.37 0.95
C TYR A 52 27.97 -7.98 2.36
N GLY A 53 26.86 -8.08 3.09
CA GLY A 53 26.84 -8.75 4.40
C GLY A 53 27.34 -10.19 4.34
N PHE A 54 26.91 -10.96 3.31
CA PHE A 54 27.35 -12.33 3.10
C PHE A 54 28.84 -12.43 2.68
N THR A 55 29.39 -11.44 1.97
CA THR A 55 30.83 -11.42 1.66
C THR A 55 31.70 -11.20 2.90
N LYS A 56 31.20 -10.53 3.94
CA LYS A 56 31.90 -10.33 5.21
C LYS A 56 31.86 -11.58 6.09
N SER A 57 30.65 -12.09 6.35
CA SER A 57 30.44 -13.38 7.00
C SER A 57 29.01 -13.89 6.78
N PRO A 58 28.80 -15.22 6.73
CA PRO A 58 27.45 -15.79 6.65
C PRO A 58 26.55 -15.34 7.81
N ALA A 59 27.11 -15.22 9.01
CA ALA A 59 26.37 -14.77 10.20
C ALA A 59 25.85 -13.34 10.04
N LEU A 60 26.67 -12.42 9.54
CA LEU A 60 26.24 -11.05 9.28
C LEU A 60 25.16 -11.01 8.19
N GLY A 61 25.36 -11.71 7.07
CA GLY A 61 24.37 -11.77 5.99
C GLY A 61 23.00 -12.23 6.48
N TRP A 62 22.95 -13.33 7.23
CA TRP A 62 21.69 -13.81 7.80
C TRP A 62 21.06 -12.85 8.82
N ASN A 63 21.88 -12.17 9.64
CA ASN A 63 21.36 -11.17 10.58
C ASN A 63 20.71 -9.99 9.85
N LEU A 64 21.28 -9.51 8.73
CA LEU A 64 20.69 -8.44 7.94
C LEU A 64 19.34 -8.86 7.33
N VAL A 65 19.26 -10.08 6.78
CA VAL A 65 18.01 -10.62 6.23
C VAL A 65 16.96 -10.81 7.32
N LEU A 66 17.34 -11.33 8.49
CA LEU A 66 16.43 -11.50 9.62
C LEU A 66 15.92 -10.15 10.15
N ASP A 67 16.78 -9.16 10.32
CA ASP A 67 16.36 -7.80 10.69
C ASP A 67 15.34 -7.26 9.67
N TRP A 68 15.60 -7.43 8.38
CA TRP A 68 14.68 -7.02 7.32
C TRP A 68 13.31 -7.70 7.44
N VAL A 69 13.30 -9.02 7.54
CA VAL A 69 12.07 -9.81 7.61
C VAL A 69 11.27 -9.48 8.88
N LEU A 70 11.94 -9.47 10.03
CA LEU A 70 11.28 -9.26 11.31
C LEU A 70 10.74 -7.83 11.45
N ILE A 71 11.52 -6.83 11.10
CA ILE A 71 11.09 -5.42 11.27
C ILE A 71 9.99 -5.09 10.27
N ASN A 72 10.19 -5.38 8.98
CA ASN A 72 9.20 -5.07 7.95
C ASN A 72 7.92 -5.89 8.13
N GLY A 73 8.06 -7.20 8.35
CA GLY A 73 6.93 -8.09 8.59
C GLY A 73 6.13 -7.70 9.83
N SER A 74 6.81 -7.44 10.96
CA SER A 74 6.13 -7.09 12.22
C SER A 74 5.38 -5.77 12.12
N LEU A 75 5.96 -4.74 11.49
CA LEU A 75 5.31 -3.44 11.37
C LEU A 75 4.13 -3.48 10.39
N SER A 76 4.21 -4.25 9.31
CA SER A 76 3.07 -4.48 8.42
C SER A 76 1.96 -5.27 9.11
N ALA A 77 2.32 -6.33 9.86
CA ALA A 77 1.38 -7.10 10.66
C ALA A 77 0.70 -6.25 11.74
N LEU A 78 1.45 -5.39 12.41
CA LEU A 78 0.89 -4.43 13.39
C LEU A 78 -0.10 -3.47 12.72
N GLY A 79 0.23 -2.94 11.55
CA GLY A 79 -0.70 -2.12 10.78
C GLY A 79 -2.01 -2.85 10.47
N THR A 80 -1.94 -4.09 9.98
CA THR A 80 -3.15 -4.90 9.72
C THR A 80 -3.94 -5.21 10.98
N LEU A 81 -3.26 -5.46 12.09
CA LEU A 81 -3.89 -5.69 13.40
C LEU A 81 -4.66 -4.45 13.87
N LEU A 82 -4.07 -3.26 13.74
CA LEU A 82 -4.72 -1.98 14.06
C LEU A 82 -5.95 -1.71 13.18
N ALA A 83 -5.94 -2.17 11.93
CA ALA A 83 -7.10 -2.13 11.05
C ALA A 83 -8.21 -3.11 11.45
N GLY A 84 -8.00 -3.97 12.45
CA GLY A 84 -8.95 -5.00 12.86
C GLY A 84 -9.05 -6.18 11.88
N ALA A 85 -7.97 -6.49 11.17
CA ALA A 85 -7.90 -7.56 10.20
C ALA A 85 -8.08 -8.94 10.84
N HIS A 86 -8.45 -9.92 10.00
CA HIS A 86 -8.51 -11.32 10.42
C HIS A 86 -7.09 -11.84 10.75
N PRO A 87 -6.91 -12.74 11.74
CA PRO A 87 -5.58 -13.28 12.08
C PRO A 87 -4.79 -13.85 10.91
N LEU A 88 -5.45 -14.51 9.95
CA LEU A 88 -4.82 -15.00 8.72
C LEU A 88 -4.29 -13.83 7.85
N THR A 89 -4.97 -12.72 7.83
CA THR A 89 -4.52 -11.50 7.12
C THR A 89 -3.31 -10.90 7.79
N VAL A 90 -3.26 -10.89 9.12
CA VAL A 90 -2.11 -10.42 9.90
C VAL A 90 -0.87 -11.28 9.62
N LEU A 91 -1.02 -12.60 9.63
CA LEU A 91 0.06 -13.53 9.27
C LEU A 91 0.49 -13.37 7.80
N GLY A 92 -0.48 -13.24 6.90
CA GLY A 92 -0.21 -13.00 5.49
C GLY A 92 0.54 -11.69 5.24
N ALA A 93 0.18 -10.62 5.94
CA ALA A 93 0.87 -9.33 5.87
C ALA A 93 2.32 -9.44 6.40
N PHE A 94 2.54 -10.17 7.52
CA PHE A 94 3.87 -10.43 8.05
C PHE A 94 4.76 -11.12 7.01
N CYS A 95 4.28 -12.18 6.38
CA CYS A 95 5.06 -12.93 5.38
C CYS A 95 5.23 -12.16 4.07
N ALA A 96 4.21 -11.41 3.64
CA ALA A 96 4.22 -10.72 2.36
C ALA A 96 5.09 -9.45 2.39
N ALA A 97 5.06 -8.68 3.48
CA ALA A 97 5.70 -7.37 3.54
C ALA A 97 7.19 -7.37 3.19
N PRO A 98 8.05 -8.24 3.73
CA PRO A 98 9.47 -8.25 3.38
C PRO A 98 9.73 -8.61 1.92
N LEU A 99 8.86 -9.42 1.30
CA LEU A 99 8.97 -9.82 -0.11
C LEU A 99 8.46 -8.73 -1.04
N THR A 100 7.31 -8.15 -0.72
CA THR A 100 6.70 -7.10 -1.55
C THR A 100 7.49 -5.79 -1.48
N SER A 101 8.21 -5.52 -0.38
CA SER A 101 9.13 -4.38 -0.29
C SER A 101 10.33 -4.49 -1.25
N LEU A 102 10.62 -5.70 -1.74
CA LEU A 102 11.61 -5.97 -2.79
C LEU A 102 10.99 -6.02 -4.19
N ASN A 103 9.69 -5.75 -4.31
CA ASN A 103 8.99 -5.69 -5.60
C ASN A 103 8.19 -4.38 -5.69
N PRO A 104 8.63 -3.41 -6.51
CA PRO A 104 7.98 -2.12 -6.61
C PRO A 104 6.59 -2.16 -7.28
N THR A 105 6.17 -3.30 -7.83
CA THR A 105 4.88 -3.44 -8.52
C THR A 105 3.77 -3.92 -7.61
N ILE A 106 4.09 -4.60 -6.50
CA ILE A 106 3.11 -5.17 -5.58
C ILE A 106 3.40 -4.66 -4.16
N GLY A 107 2.44 -3.94 -3.57
CA GLY A 107 2.54 -3.48 -2.18
C GLY A 107 2.02 -4.52 -1.17
N ALA A 108 2.56 -4.49 0.06
CA ALA A 108 2.10 -5.36 1.15
C ALA A 108 0.60 -5.22 1.41
N GLY A 109 0.06 -4.01 1.30
CA GLY A 109 -1.37 -3.75 1.45
C GLY A 109 -2.23 -4.43 0.40
N MET A 110 -1.74 -4.60 -0.83
CA MET A 110 -2.49 -5.31 -1.88
C MET A 110 -2.69 -6.78 -1.51
N VAL A 111 -1.63 -7.42 -1.00
CA VAL A 111 -1.69 -8.82 -0.55
C VAL A 111 -2.58 -8.94 0.69
N ALA A 112 -2.39 -8.08 1.69
CA ALA A 112 -3.19 -8.07 2.91
C ALA A 112 -4.67 -7.79 2.61
N GLY A 113 -4.98 -6.80 1.77
CA GLY A 113 -6.34 -6.49 1.34
C GLY A 113 -7.01 -7.65 0.59
N ALA A 114 -6.26 -8.33 -0.30
CA ALA A 114 -6.78 -9.48 -1.03
C ALA A 114 -7.08 -10.67 -0.10
N ILE A 115 -6.24 -10.92 0.91
CA ILE A 115 -6.50 -11.96 1.93
C ILE A 115 -7.73 -11.59 2.74
N GLU A 116 -7.82 -10.34 3.24
CA GLU A 116 -8.97 -9.88 4.03
C GLU A 116 -10.27 -9.98 3.24
N LEU A 117 -10.25 -9.58 1.97
CA LEU A 117 -11.39 -9.69 1.06
C LEU A 117 -11.83 -11.13 0.87
N SER A 118 -10.89 -12.08 0.82
CA SER A 118 -11.16 -13.50 0.64
C SER A 118 -11.75 -14.14 1.91
N VAL A 119 -11.28 -13.72 3.09
CA VAL A 119 -11.68 -14.28 4.39
C VAL A 119 -12.97 -13.64 4.90
N ARG A 120 -13.11 -12.33 4.73
CA ARG A 120 -14.28 -11.56 5.19
C ARG A 120 -14.95 -10.85 4.02
N ARG A 121 -15.58 -11.64 3.15
CA ARG A 121 -16.24 -11.13 1.93
C ARG A 121 -17.26 -10.05 2.25
N PRO A 122 -17.15 -8.84 1.69
CA PRO A 122 -18.18 -7.83 1.79
C PRO A 122 -19.49 -8.31 1.15
N SER A 123 -20.61 -7.92 1.74
CA SER A 123 -21.95 -8.15 1.19
C SER A 123 -22.44 -6.92 0.41
N VAL A 124 -23.49 -7.10 -0.39
CA VAL A 124 -24.15 -5.98 -1.07
C VAL A 124 -24.66 -4.94 -0.06
N GLY A 125 -25.10 -5.39 1.13
CA GLY A 125 -25.50 -4.51 2.24
C GLY A 125 -24.35 -3.62 2.73
N ASP A 126 -23.12 -4.15 2.84
CA ASP A 126 -21.95 -3.36 3.25
C ASP A 126 -21.64 -2.22 2.26
N PHE A 127 -21.91 -2.41 0.96
CA PHE A 127 -21.78 -1.34 -0.04
C PHE A 127 -22.92 -0.33 0.06
N ALA A 128 -24.15 -0.79 0.31
CA ALA A 128 -25.30 0.09 0.41
C ALA A 128 -25.21 1.02 1.64
N SER A 129 -24.74 0.50 2.78
CA SER A 129 -24.58 1.27 4.02
C SER A 129 -23.25 2.05 4.12
N LEU A 130 -22.30 1.82 3.20
CA LEU A 130 -20.96 2.38 3.28
C LEU A 130 -20.95 3.89 3.50
N ARG A 131 -21.79 4.63 2.77
CA ARG A 131 -21.86 6.10 2.86
C ARG A 131 -22.24 6.58 4.26
N ASP A 132 -23.19 5.90 4.88
CA ASP A 132 -23.69 6.28 6.21
C ASP A 132 -22.75 5.80 7.31
N ASP A 133 -22.15 4.61 7.14
CA ASP A 133 -21.23 4.01 8.10
C ASP A 133 -19.94 4.84 8.25
N ILE A 134 -19.38 5.37 7.15
CA ILE A 134 -18.09 6.10 7.17
C ILE A 134 -18.19 7.53 7.73
N VAL A 135 -19.37 8.05 8.02
CA VAL A 135 -19.55 9.36 8.66
C VAL A 135 -18.92 9.37 10.06
N GLY A 136 -18.97 8.24 10.78
CA GLY A 136 -18.36 8.09 12.09
C GLY A 136 -17.10 7.22 12.05
N LEU A 137 -16.07 7.58 12.85
CA LEU A 137 -14.82 6.82 12.91
C LEU A 137 -15.02 5.32 13.18
N ARG A 138 -15.96 4.96 14.04
CA ARG A 138 -16.26 3.55 14.35
C ARG A 138 -16.78 2.78 13.13
N GLY A 139 -17.50 3.42 12.23
CA GLY A 139 -18.05 2.82 11.03
C GLY A 139 -16.95 2.30 10.08
N TRP A 140 -15.79 2.95 10.07
CA TRP A 140 -14.64 2.50 9.28
C TRP A 140 -14.16 1.09 9.65
N TRP A 141 -14.21 0.74 10.93
CA TRP A 141 -13.87 -0.62 11.41
C TRP A 141 -15.06 -1.57 11.39
N HIS A 142 -16.30 -1.07 11.34
CA HIS A 142 -17.50 -1.90 11.37
C HIS A 142 -17.88 -2.40 9.97
N ASN A 143 -17.89 -1.53 8.98
CA ASN A 143 -18.20 -1.88 7.61
C ASN A 143 -17.06 -2.69 6.96
N ARG A 144 -17.40 -3.83 6.31
CA ARG A 144 -16.40 -4.75 5.75
C ARG A 144 -15.63 -4.15 4.57
N VAL A 145 -16.28 -3.31 3.76
CA VAL A 145 -15.64 -2.64 2.60
C VAL A 145 -14.56 -1.66 3.09
N SER A 146 -14.93 -0.75 4.01
CA SER A 146 -13.98 0.21 4.56
C SER A 146 -12.86 -0.46 5.35
N ARG A 147 -13.15 -1.58 6.05
CA ARG A 147 -12.12 -2.36 6.75
C ARG A 147 -11.07 -2.93 5.79
N VAL A 148 -11.47 -3.46 4.63
CA VAL A 148 -10.50 -3.92 3.61
C VAL A 148 -9.60 -2.77 3.17
N LEU A 149 -10.15 -1.57 2.99
CA LEU A 149 -9.37 -0.38 2.66
C LEU A 149 -8.43 0.05 3.80
N LEU A 150 -8.89 -0.02 5.06
CA LEU A 150 -8.02 0.21 6.22
C LEU A 150 -6.88 -0.80 6.31
N VAL A 151 -7.17 -2.08 6.07
CA VAL A 151 -6.16 -3.14 6.04
C VAL A 151 -5.11 -2.86 4.97
N PHE A 152 -5.56 -2.53 3.75
CA PHE A 152 -4.67 -2.12 2.67
C PHE A 152 -3.78 -0.94 3.07
N MET A 153 -4.38 0.12 3.59
CA MET A 153 -3.69 1.36 3.95
C MET A 153 -2.69 1.13 5.10
N PHE A 154 -3.14 0.53 6.21
CA PHE A 154 -2.31 0.36 7.40
C PHE A 154 -1.19 -0.66 7.19
N SER A 155 -1.43 -1.73 6.41
CA SER A 155 -0.39 -2.66 6.00
C SER A 155 0.67 -1.98 5.13
N THR A 156 0.24 -1.13 4.19
CA THR A 156 1.16 -0.36 3.33
C THR A 156 2.00 0.62 4.14
N ILE A 157 1.38 1.38 5.05
CA ILE A 157 2.09 2.31 5.94
C ILE A 157 3.06 1.54 6.85
N GLY A 158 2.58 0.43 7.46
CA GLY A 158 3.42 -0.42 8.32
C GLY A 158 4.64 -0.97 7.58
N SER A 159 4.45 -1.45 6.34
CA SER A 159 5.55 -1.93 5.50
C SER A 159 6.51 -0.81 5.08
N ALA A 160 6.01 0.38 4.78
CA ALA A 160 6.86 1.52 4.45
C ALA A 160 7.72 1.93 5.66
N VAL A 161 7.10 2.11 6.83
CA VAL A 161 7.82 2.39 8.09
C VAL A 161 8.82 1.28 8.39
N GLY A 162 8.42 0.01 8.18
CA GLY A 162 9.26 -1.17 8.33
C GLY A 162 10.51 -1.14 7.45
N THR A 163 10.34 -0.74 6.20
CA THR A 163 11.45 -0.59 5.24
C THR A 163 12.48 0.44 5.74
N TYR A 164 12.02 1.60 6.19
CA TYR A 164 12.93 2.63 6.74
C TYR A 164 13.59 2.17 8.05
N ALA A 165 12.82 1.61 8.98
CA ALA A 165 13.34 1.14 10.26
C ALA A 165 14.37 0.01 10.09
N ALA A 166 14.09 -0.95 9.20
CA ALA A 166 15.04 -2.00 8.84
C ALA A 166 16.30 -1.43 8.18
N GLY A 167 16.15 -0.46 7.25
CA GLY A 167 17.26 0.22 6.61
C GLY A 167 18.20 0.88 7.63
N PHE A 168 17.68 1.66 8.59
CA PHE A 168 18.48 2.28 9.65
C PHE A 168 19.19 1.24 10.52
N ARG A 169 18.51 0.16 10.88
CA ARG A 169 19.11 -0.92 11.67
C ARG A 169 20.24 -1.63 10.94
N ILE A 170 20.03 -1.91 9.65
CA ILE A 170 21.03 -2.56 8.79
C ILE A 170 22.27 -1.68 8.65
N VAL A 171 22.11 -0.38 8.39
CA VAL A 171 23.23 0.57 8.33
C VAL A 171 23.97 0.60 9.66
N GLY A 172 23.27 0.66 10.80
CA GLY A 172 23.88 0.63 12.13
C GLY A 172 24.73 -0.62 12.36
N ARG A 173 24.28 -1.80 11.90
CA ARG A 173 25.07 -3.05 11.99
C ARG A 173 26.31 -3.04 11.10
N LEU A 174 26.23 -2.44 9.91
CA LEU A 174 27.39 -2.39 8.99
C LEU A 174 28.45 -1.39 9.44
N VAL A 175 28.05 -0.30 10.07
CA VAL A 175 29.01 0.72 10.61
C VAL A 175 29.64 0.27 11.94
N GLY A 176 28.94 -0.57 12.69
CA GLY A 176 29.42 -1.09 13.98
C GLY A 176 30.13 -2.45 13.91
N ALA A 177 30.25 -3.03 12.72
CA ALA A 177 30.95 -4.28 12.44
C ALA A 177 32.29 -4.03 11.75
#